data_e246c4dd939f3ae8916293f3f981cadb
#
_entry.id   e246c4dd939f3ae8916293f3f981cadb
#
_cell.length_a   1.000
_cell.length_b   1.000
_cell.length_c   1.000
_cell.angle_alpha   90.00
_cell.angle_beta   90.00
_cell.angle_gamma   90.00
#
_symmetry.space_group_name_H-M   'P 1'
#
loop_
_entity.id
_entity.type
_entity.pdbx_description
1 polymer ?
#
loop_
_entity_poly.entity_id
_entity_poly.type
_entity_poly.pdbx_seq_one_letter_code
_entity_poly.pdbx_strand_id
1 'polypeptide(L)'
;MDLTFTIQKIVTQGDNKAVQVIYYTVSGTDDNGASASLQRITGFKLKDGTEAGYVAFEDVTQATAVAWVKSALTPIHLANSYIETDADGNETMKGTADGKDMWPEVKLGIEMDIKQEIAKAATNLPWA
;
A
#
# COMPACT_ATOMS: atom_id res chain seq x y z
N MET A 1 16.69 -1.52 5.30
CA MET A 1 15.65 -1.27 6.33
C MET A 1 14.58 -2.33 6.21
N ASP A 2 14.26 -2.97 7.29
CA ASP A 2 13.16 -3.92 7.32
C ASP A 2 11.85 -3.18 7.64
N LEU A 3 10.83 -3.43 6.83
CA LEU A 3 9.52 -2.83 7.03
C LEU A 3 8.59 -3.82 7.73
N THR A 4 7.87 -3.34 8.72
CA THR A 4 6.84 -4.12 9.43
C THR A 4 5.48 -3.51 9.16
N PHE A 5 4.59 -4.31 8.59
CA PHE A 5 3.20 -3.93 8.34
C PHE A 5 2.34 -4.49 9.46
N THR A 6 1.61 -3.61 10.13
CA THR A 6 0.70 -3.99 11.21
C THR A 6 -0.70 -3.55 10.85
N ILE A 7 -1.64 -4.50 10.83
CA ILE A 7 -3.04 -4.22 10.51
C ILE A 7 -3.70 -3.66 11.77
N GLN A 8 -4.26 -2.46 11.66
CA GLN A 8 -4.91 -1.78 12.77
C GLN A 8 -6.40 -2.04 12.82
N LYS A 9 -7.04 -2.03 11.65
CA LYS A 9 -8.49 -2.16 11.56
C LYS A 9 -8.87 -2.60 10.14
N ILE A 10 -9.86 -3.46 10.04
CA ILE A 10 -10.48 -3.86 8.78
C ILE A 10 -11.94 -3.43 8.81
N VAL A 11 -12.36 -2.71 7.79
CA VAL A 11 -13.75 -2.32 7.61
C VAL A 11 -14.36 -3.18 6.51
N THR A 12 -15.50 -3.77 6.82
CA THR A 12 -16.25 -4.61 5.87
C THR A 12 -17.55 -3.92 5.47
N GLN A 13 -18.06 -4.28 4.31
CA GLN A 13 -19.33 -3.79 3.84
C GLN A 13 -20.04 -4.86 3.01
N GLY A 14 -21.37 -4.77 2.95
CA GLY A 14 -22.19 -5.72 2.24
C GLY A 14 -22.58 -6.92 3.11
N ASP A 15 -23.55 -7.70 2.63
CA ASP A 15 -24.09 -8.86 3.37
C ASP A 15 -23.06 -9.99 3.48
N ASN A 16 -22.12 -10.08 2.54
CA ASN A 16 -21.07 -11.07 2.52
C ASN A 16 -19.82 -10.62 3.30
N LYS A 17 -19.87 -9.49 3.99
CA LYS A 17 -18.76 -8.93 4.77
C LYS A 17 -17.47 -8.81 3.95
N ALA A 18 -17.59 -8.32 2.72
CA ALA A 18 -16.43 -8.06 1.88
C ALA A 18 -15.56 -6.97 2.51
N VAL A 19 -14.24 -7.15 2.48
CA VAL A 19 -13.30 -6.16 2.98
C VAL A 19 -13.32 -4.93 2.08
N GLN A 20 -13.59 -3.77 2.67
CA GLN A 20 -13.67 -2.51 1.97
C GLN A 20 -12.44 -1.63 2.19
N VAL A 21 -11.98 -1.53 3.44
CA VAL A 21 -10.87 -0.64 3.81
C VAL A 21 -10.00 -1.34 4.84
N ILE A 22 -8.70 -1.18 4.70
CA ILE A 22 -7.73 -1.63 5.70
C ILE A 22 -6.95 -0.42 6.20
N TYR A 23 -6.95 -0.22 7.52
CA TYR A 23 -6.10 0.74 8.22
C TYR A 23 -4.88 -0.01 8.70
N TYR A 24 -3.70 0.48 8.37
CA TYR A 24 -2.47 -0.20 8.73
C TYR A 24 -1.37 0.79 9.09
N THR A 25 -0.38 0.28 9.79
CA THR A 25 0.83 1.01 10.11
C THR A 25 2.00 0.30 9.46
N VAL A 26 2.89 1.04 8.84
CA VAL A 26 4.16 0.52 8.39
C VAL A 26 5.27 1.19 9.19
N SER A 27 6.17 0.40 9.75
CA SER A 27 7.28 0.89 10.56
C SER A 27 8.61 0.39 10.03
N GLY A 28 9.66 1.13 10.34
CA GLY A 28 11.02 0.77 10.00
C GLY A 28 12.02 1.39 10.97
N THR A 29 13.20 0.81 11.02
CA THR A 29 14.31 1.27 11.86
C THR A 29 15.53 1.46 10.97
N ASP A 30 16.22 2.59 11.13
CA ASP A 30 17.43 2.87 10.36
C ASP A 30 18.65 2.20 10.98
N ASP A 31 19.81 2.37 10.33
CA ASP A 31 21.07 1.75 10.78
C ASP A 31 21.57 2.31 12.11
N ASN A 32 21.07 3.46 12.52
CA ASN A 32 21.41 4.10 13.80
C ASN A 32 20.48 3.70 14.95
N GLY A 33 19.51 2.82 14.67
CA GLY A 33 18.53 2.39 15.66
C GLY A 33 17.33 3.31 15.83
N ALA A 34 17.25 4.40 15.08
CA ALA A 34 16.08 5.28 15.08
C ALA A 34 14.96 4.67 14.26
N SER A 35 13.72 4.78 14.75
CA SER A 35 12.56 4.20 14.10
C SER A 35 11.42 5.20 13.97
N ALA A 36 10.53 4.96 13.02
CA ALA A 36 9.31 5.71 12.84
C ALA A 36 8.24 4.82 12.20
N SER A 37 7.00 5.29 12.27
CA SER A 37 5.85 4.60 11.71
C SER A 37 5.02 5.55 10.88
N LEU A 38 4.39 5.00 9.83
CA LEU A 38 3.44 5.71 8.98
C LEU A 38 2.09 5.05 9.14
N GLN A 39 1.05 5.86 9.40
CA GLN A 39 -0.33 5.38 9.41
C GLN A 39 -0.93 5.59 8.03
N ARG A 40 -1.53 4.56 7.45
CA ARG A 40 -2.06 4.58 6.09
C ARG A 40 -3.40 3.86 6.02
N ILE A 41 -4.12 4.15 4.94
CA ILE A 41 -5.43 3.57 4.65
C ILE A 41 -5.41 3.09 3.22
N THR A 42 -5.90 1.88 2.97
CA THR A 42 -6.08 1.36 1.61
C THR A 42 -7.50 0.89 1.42
N GLY A 43 -8.16 1.39 0.38
CA GLY A 43 -9.50 0.97 -0.01
C GLY A 43 -9.44 -0.14 -1.08
N PHE A 44 -10.45 -0.98 -1.09
CA PHE A 44 -10.56 -2.09 -2.04
C PHE A 44 -11.93 -2.08 -2.69
N LYS A 45 -11.98 -2.55 -3.94
CA LYS A 45 -13.25 -2.82 -4.60
C LYS A 45 -13.94 -3.96 -3.87
N LEU A 46 -15.21 -3.77 -3.51
CA LEU A 46 -16.00 -4.82 -2.87
C LEU A 46 -16.20 -5.99 -3.82
N LYS A 47 -16.06 -7.20 -3.29
CA LYS A 47 -16.28 -8.45 -4.01
C LYS A 47 -17.52 -9.14 -3.48
N ASP A 48 -18.29 -9.75 -4.37
CA ASP A 48 -19.35 -10.65 -3.91
C ASP A 48 -18.76 -12.02 -3.58
N GLY A 49 -19.55 -12.88 -2.93
CA GLY A 49 -19.05 -14.17 -2.46
C GLY A 49 -18.72 -15.17 -3.57
N THR A 50 -19.00 -14.83 -4.83
CA THR A 50 -18.72 -15.71 -5.98
C THR A 50 -17.50 -15.28 -6.78
N GLU A 51 -16.95 -14.07 -6.52
CA GLU A 51 -15.79 -13.56 -7.25
C GLU A 51 -14.51 -14.27 -6.84
N ALA A 52 -13.61 -14.44 -7.83
CA ALA A 52 -12.28 -14.97 -7.56
C ALA A 52 -11.52 -14.06 -6.57
N GLY A 53 -10.84 -14.67 -5.61
CA GLY A 53 -10.09 -13.94 -4.60
C GLY A 53 -10.94 -13.42 -3.44
N TYR A 54 -12.25 -13.68 -3.44
CA TYR A 54 -13.08 -13.38 -2.28
C TYR A 54 -12.68 -14.25 -1.09
N VAL A 55 -12.53 -13.60 0.07
CA VAL A 55 -12.29 -14.28 1.35
C VAL A 55 -13.27 -13.69 2.36
N ALA A 56 -14.02 -14.53 3.05
CA ALA A 56 -14.94 -14.08 4.09
C ALA A 56 -14.15 -13.41 5.22
N PHE A 57 -14.73 -12.39 5.85
CA PHE A 57 -14.03 -11.61 6.88
C PHE A 57 -13.44 -12.49 7.98
N GLU A 58 -14.19 -13.48 8.45
CA GLU A 58 -13.76 -14.38 9.51
C GLU A 58 -12.58 -15.28 9.10
N ASP A 59 -12.32 -15.41 7.81
CA ASP A 59 -11.22 -16.24 7.27
C ASP A 59 -9.99 -15.39 6.91
N VAL A 60 -10.07 -14.06 7.06
CA VAL A 60 -8.95 -13.17 6.77
C VAL A 60 -7.91 -13.28 7.87
N THR A 61 -6.68 -13.63 7.50
CA THR A 61 -5.54 -13.64 8.41
C THR A 61 -4.74 -12.35 8.28
N GLN A 62 -3.88 -12.06 9.26
CA GLN A 62 -2.98 -10.92 9.15
C GLN A 62 -2.10 -11.00 7.91
N ALA A 63 -1.56 -12.19 7.61
CA ALA A 63 -0.73 -12.40 6.43
C ALA A 63 -1.49 -12.07 5.14
N THR A 64 -2.75 -12.50 5.04
CA THR A 64 -3.60 -12.19 3.88
C THR A 64 -3.85 -10.70 3.75
N ALA A 65 -4.19 -10.03 4.86
CA ALA A 65 -4.45 -8.59 4.86
C ALA A 65 -3.19 -7.79 4.47
N VAL A 66 -2.03 -8.16 4.98
CA VAL A 66 -0.75 -7.53 4.62
C VAL A 66 -0.44 -7.75 3.14
N ALA A 67 -0.67 -8.96 2.62
CA ALA A 67 -0.45 -9.25 1.19
C ALA A 67 -1.36 -8.39 0.31
N TRP A 68 -2.62 -8.20 0.68
CA TRP A 68 -3.54 -7.34 -0.05
C TRP A 68 -3.09 -5.88 -0.04
N VAL A 69 -2.63 -5.37 1.10
CA VAL A 69 -2.11 -4.01 1.20
C VAL A 69 -0.89 -3.83 0.29
N LYS A 70 0.07 -4.74 0.34
CA LYS A 70 1.25 -4.67 -0.52
C LYS A 70 0.89 -4.74 -2.00
N SER A 71 -0.04 -5.61 -2.36
CA SER A 71 -0.53 -5.73 -3.74
C SER A 71 -1.21 -4.45 -4.20
N ALA A 72 -2.04 -3.83 -3.35
CA ALA A 72 -2.71 -2.57 -3.68
C ALA A 72 -1.72 -1.41 -3.86
N LEU A 73 -0.60 -1.43 -3.15
CA LEU A 73 0.44 -0.41 -3.26
C LEU A 73 1.35 -0.60 -4.48
N THR A 74 1.33 -1.79 -5.07
CA THR A 74 2.28 -2.16 -6.13
C THR A 74 1.61 -2.06 -7.49
N PRO A 75 1.97 -1.05 -8.32
CA PRO A 75 1.37 -0.91 -9.64
C PRO A 75 1.84 -2.01 -10.58
N ILE A 76 1.06 -2.25 -11.62
CA ILE A 76 1.46 -3.12 -12.72
C ILE A 76 2.44 -2.35 -13.60
N HIS A 77 3.62 -2.93 -13.81
CA HIS A 77 4.58 -2.34 -14.74
C HIS A 77 4.14 -2.56 -16.18
N LEU A 78 4.18 -1.50 -16.98
CA LEU A 78 3.83 -1.54 -18.39
C LEU A 78 5.07 -1.21 -19.21
N ALA A 79 5.49 -2.18 -20.05
CA ALA A 79 6.54 -1.96 -21.03
C ALA A 79 6.01 -1.06 -22.14
N ASN A 80 6.89 -0.21 -22.71
CA ASN A 80 6.54 0.71 -23.79
C ASN A 80 5.33 1.59 -23.43
N SER A 81 5.28 2.06 -22.19
CA SER A 81 4.17 2.85 -21.70
C SER A 81 4.08 4.20 -22.41
N TYR A 82 2.85 4.63 -22.66
CA TYR A 82 2.55 5.95 -23.23
C TYR A 82 1.20 6.43 -22.66
N ILE A 83 0.95 7.72 -22.78
CA ILE A 83 -0.32 8.31 -22.34
C ILE A 83 -1.20 8.48 -23.57
N GLU A 84 -2.41 7.96 -23.50
CA GLU A 84 -3.45 8.15 -24.49
C GLU A 84 -4.50 9.11 -23.95
N THR A 85 -4.81 10.14 -24.74
CA THR A 85 -5.82 11.14 -24.39
C THR A 85 -7.05 10.90 -25.24
N ASP A 86 -8.23 10.73 -24.62
CA ASP A 86 -9.48 10.56 -25.37
C ASP A 86 -10.07 11.90 -25.82
N ALA A 87 -11.23 11.84 -26.49
CA ALA A 87 -11.90 13.02 -27.02
C ALA A 87 -12.37 13.97 -25.90
N ASP A 88 -12.57 13.48 -24.70
CA ASP A 88 -12.99 14.27 -23.53
C ASP A 88 -11.83 14.82 -22.73
N GLY A 89 -10.59 14.57 -23.15
CA GLY A 89 -9.38 15.03 -22.49
C GLY A 89 -8.91 14.13 -21.35
N ASN A 90 -9.52 12.97 -21.18
CA ASN A 90 -9.10 12.02 -20.14
C ASN A 90 -7.83 11.28 -20.57
N GLU A 91 -6.84 11.24 -19.67
CA GLU A 91 -5.57 10.60 -19.91
C GLU A 91 -5.57 9.18 -19.32
N THR A 92 -5.08 8.22 -20.08
CA THR A 92 -4.96 6.82 -19.65
C THR A 92 -3.57 6.31 -20.00
N MET A 93 -2.91 5.68 -19.04
CA MET A 93 -1.64 5.01 -19.29
C MET A 93 -1.88 3.71 -20.04
N LYS A 94 -1.21 3.54 -21.18
CA LYS A 94 -1.26 2.34 -22.01
C LYS A 94 0.11 1.70 -22.10
N GLY A 95 0.13 0.44 -22.45
CA GLY A 95 1.35 -0.35 -22.60
C GLY A 95 1.05 -1.83 -22.43
N THR A 96 2.09 -2.65 -22.44
CA THR A 96 1.97 -4.10 -22.27
C THR A 96 2.49 -4.48 -20.89
N ALA A 97 1.69 -5.21 -20.09
CA ALA A 97 2.14 -5.73 -18.80
C ALA A 97 3.25 -6.77 -19.06
N ASP A 98 4.43 -6.55 -18.48
CA ASP A 98 5.61 -7.38 -18.71
C ASP A 98 5.98 -8.28 -17.52
N GLY A 99 5.17 -8.27 -16.46
CA GLY A 99 5.40 -9.08 -15.28
C GLY A 99 6.54 -8.60 -14.38
N LYS A 100 7.09 -7.42 -14.63
CA LYS A 100 8.14 -6.87 -13.77
C LYS A 100 7.58 -6.63 -12.36
N ASP A 101 8.29 -7.13 -11.36
CA ASP A 101 7.94 -6.89 -9.95
C ASP A 101 8.34 -5.46 -9.57
N MET A 102 7.33 -4.65 -9.25
CA MET A 102 7.52 -3.26 -8.84
C MET A 102 7.62 -3.08 -7.32
N TRP A 103 7.51 -4.16 -6.55
CA TRP A 103 7.58 -4.05 -5.09
C TRP A 103 8.90 -3.45 -4.58
N PRO A 104 10.09 -3.77 -5.15
CA PRO A 104 11.32 -3.15 -4.68
C PRO A 104 11.31 -1.63 -4.76
N GLU A 105 10.72 -1.04 -5.82
CA GLU A 105 10.60 0.41 -5.98
C GLU A 105 9.59 1.00 -4.99
N VAL A 106 8.47 0.33 -4.79
CA VAL A 106 7.45 0.74 -3.81
C VAL A 106 8.04 0.72 -2.40
N LYS A 107 8.74 -0.35 -2.06
CA LYS A 107 9.42 -0.50 -0.77
C LYS A 107 10.40 0.64 -0.53
N LEU A 108 11.20 0.98 -1.55
CA LEU A 108 12.17 2.07 -1.45
C LEU A 108 11.47 3.41 -1.17
N GLY A 109 10.35 3.69 -1.83
CA GLY A 109 9.56 4.88 -1.57
C GLY A 109 9.05 4.95 -0.12
N ILE A 110 8.57 3.83 0.40
CA ILE A 110 8.12 3.75 1.80
C ILE A 110 9.29 3.98 2.75
N GLU A 111 10.44 3.38 2.49
CA GLU A 111 11.65 3.57 3.29
C GLU A 111 12.06 5.04 3.32
N MET A 112 11.96 5.74 2.21
CA MET A 112 12.26 7.18 2.13
C MET A 112 11.29 7.98 3.00
N ASP A 113 10.00 7.66 2.97
CA ASP A 113 8.99 8.33 3.79
C ASP A 113 9.26 8.11 5.28
N ILE A 114 9.65 6.90 5.67
CA ILE A 114 10.01 6.59 7.05
C ILE A 114 11.27 7.35 7.47
N LYS A 115 12.27 7.43 6.63
CA LYS A 115 13.49 8.20 6.90
C LYS A 115 13.19 9.68 7.09
N GLN A 116 12.24 10.24 6.35
CA GLN A 116 11.78 11.61 6.54
C GLN A 116 11.12 11.81 7.89
N GLU A 117 10.29 10.86 8.33
CA GLU A 117 9.66 10.92 9.65
C GLU A 117 10.69 10.82 10.78
N ILE A 118 11.70 9.98 10.63
CA ILE A 118 12.82 9.90 11.57
C ILE A 118 13.55 11.24 11.65
N ALA A 119 13.83 11.85 10.50
CA ALA A 119 14.52 13.14 10.44
C ALA A 119 13.71 14.23 11.11
N LYS A 120 12.39 14.26 10.92
CA LYS A 120 11.50 15.22 11.58
C LYS A 120 11.53 15.07 13.10
N ALA A 121 11.48 13.82 13.58
CA ALA A 121 11.53 13.54 15.01
C ALA A 121 12.86 13.93 15.63
N ALA A 122 13.95 13.83 14.86
CA ALA A 122 15.29 14.19 15.31
C ALA A 122 15.57 15.69 15.24
N THR A 123 14.72 16.47 14.55
CA THR A 123 14.90 17.92 14.42
C THR A 123 14.59 18.58 15.75
N ASN A 124 15.61 19.18 16.36
CA ASN A 124 15.44 19.94 17.58
C ASN A 124 14.84 21.31 17.30
N LEU A 125 14.14 21.84 18.29
CA LEU A 125 13.66 23.22 18.22
C LEU A 125 14.84 24.18 18.20
N PRO A 126 14.79 25.28 17.42
CA PRO A 126 15.92 26.18 17.27
C PRO A 126 16.37 26.83 18.58
N TRP A 127 15.50 26.87 19.56
CA TRP A 127 15.78 27.48 20.87
C TRP A 127 16.05 26.45 21.96
N ALA A 128 16.16 25.17 21.59
CA ALA A 128 16.41 24.08 22.52
C ALA A 128 17.90 23.80 22.67
#